data_ce31028bc246d940315fda4a26cbe6b9
#
_entry.id   ce31028bc246d940315fda4a26cbe6b9
#
_cell.length_a   1.000
_cell.length_b   1.000
_cell.length_c   1.000
_cell.angle_alpha   90.00
_cell.angle_beta   90.00
_cell.angle_gamma   90.00
#
_symmetry.space_group_name_H-M   'P 1'
#
loop_
_entity.id
_entity.type
_entity.pdbx_description
1 polymer ?
#
loop_
_entity_poly.entity_id
_entity_poly.type
_entity_poly.pdbx_seq_one_letter_code
_entity_poly.pdbx_strand_id
1 'polypeptide(L)'
;MGKHHARVYSQLKTSNLVAVADINPSNGKLLSKKFNCHFYTDYRDMVRSEKIDAVSIAVPTFKHHEVALFCISEKVHLLLEKPIAGNIEEAISICNASEKNGVILQVGHIEHFNPAVVELIKILRKNLLGELLTIVVRRVGITPPQIKDANVIIDLAIHDIELCNTLINKLPEKIYCRAGAGILPDREDFADIFLEYNGVNVLIQSNWITPVKIRQMHLTGTKGYAELDFIEQKLSLAKTVVERDYDDSGTFVVKFGQSNMIDIPVVSDEPLKLEIKHFLNCILNNEQPCIDGKGAIAALKVALKAWETSSGAKRLENRFCSD
;
A
#
# COMPACT_ATOMS: atom_id res chain seq x y z
N MET A 1 -6.17 1.01 13.20
CA MET A 1 -6.96 1.40 12.00
C MET A 1 -8.45 1.46 12.32
N GLY A 2 -9.12 0.47 12.88
CA GLY A 2 -10.57 0.40 13.05
C GLY A 2 -11.29 1.66 13.53
N LYS A 3 -10.73 2.38 14.53
CA LYS A 3 -11.29 3.66 14.99
C LYS A 3 -11.37 4.75 13.91
N HIS A 4 -10.44 4.74 12.94
CA HIS A 4 -10.43 5.69 11.82
C HIS A 4 -11.48 5.31 10.78
N HIS A 5 -11.64 4.01 10.48
CA HIS A 5 -12.71 3.51 9.63
C HIS A 5 -14.08 3.85 10.22
N ALA A 6 -14.32 3.56 11.51
CA ALA A 6 -15.59 3.88 12.18
C ALA A 6 -15.91 5.39 12.10
N ARG A 7 -14.90 6.27 12.29
CA ARG A 7 -15.06 7.71 12.11
C ARG A 7 -15.49 8.07 10.67
N VAL A 8 -14.82 7.53 9.68
CA VAL A 8 -15.13 7.84 8.28
C VAL A 8 -16.52 7.35 7.91
N TYR A 9 -16.88 6.09 8.26
CA TYR A 9 -18.24 5.59 8.01
C TYR A 9 -19.30 6.47 8.67
N SER A 10 -19.09 6.94 9.90
CA SER A 10 -20.05 7.82 10.59
C SER A 10 -20.22 9.20 9.93
N GLN A 11 -19.29 9.62 9.08
CA GLN A 11 -19.31 10.92 8.39
C GLN A 11 -19.86 10.85 6.96
N LEU A 12 -19.91 9.65 6.36
CA LEU A 12 -20.37 9.48 5.00
C LEU A 12 -21.89 9.34 4.94
N LYS A 13 -22.53 10.12 4.06
CA LYS A 13 -23.98 10.03 3.83
C LYS A 13 -24.42 8.74 3.15
N THR A 14 -23.48 8.03 2.52
CA THR A 14 -23.72 6.76 1.79
C THR A 14 -23.57 5.54 2.68
N SER A 15 -23.27 5.71 3.96
CA SER A 15 -23.14 4.62 4.92
C SER A 15 -23.88 4.92 6.21
N ASN A 16 -24.32 3.86 6.87
CA ASN A 16 -24.84 3.87 8.23
C ASN A 16 -23.99 2.96 9.09
N LEU A 17 -23.22 3.52 10.01
CA LEU A 17 -22.40 2.74 10.96
C LEU A 17 -23.32 2.14 12.02
N VAL A 18 -23.73 0.89 11.84
CA VAL A 18 -24.69 0.22 12.76
C VAL A 18 -24.00 -0.38 13.98
N ALA A 19 -22.78 -0.90 13.84
CA ALA A 19 -22.09 -1.56 14.94
C ALA A 19 -20.57 -1.52 14.81
N VAL A 20 -19.88 -1.74 15.94
CA VAL A 20 -18.44 -2.00 16.04
C VAL A 20 -18.21 -3.25 16.88
N ALA A 21 -17.19 -4.04 16.54
CA ALA A 21 -16.72 -5.16 17.32
C ALA A 21 -15.26 -4.96 17.75
N ASP A 22 -14.97 -5.18 19.03
CA ASP A 22 -13.60 -5.13 19.58
C ASP A 22 -13.52 -6.09 20.78
N ILE A 23 -12.51 -6.96 20.81
CA ILE A 23 -12.27 -7.87 21.94
C ILE A 23 -11.95 -7.13 23.24
N ASN A 24 -11.50 -5.87 23.14
CA ASN A 24 -11.32 -4.98 24.28
C ASN A 24 -12.60 -4.17 24.51
N PRO A 25 -13.38 -4.47 25.58
CA PRO A 25 -14.64 -3.79 25.84
C PRO A 25 -14.51 -2.27 26.05
N SER A 26 -13.37 -1.83 26.56
CA SER A 26 -13.16 -0.38 26.81
C SER A 26 -13.07 0.39 25.49
N ASN A 27 -12.33 -0.15 24.51
CA ASN A 27 -12.23 0.43 23.17
C ASN A 27 -13.58 0.43 22.44
N GLY A 28 -14.25 -0.72 22.43
CA GLY A 28 -15.52 -0.89 21.73
C GLY A 28 -16.62 0.01 22.30
N LYS A 29 -16.79 0.06 23.63
CA LYS A 29 -17.76 0.95 24.29
C LYS A 29 -17.47 2.44 24.03
N LEU A 30 -16.19 2.83 23.98
CA LEU A 30 -15.81 4.21 23.68
C LEU A 30 -16.26 4.61 22.27
N LEU A 31 -16.02 3.74 21.27
CA LEU A 31 -16.41 3.99 19.88
C LEU A 31 -17.93 3.95 19.70
N SER A 32 -18.60 2.97 20.30
CA SER A 32 -20.06 2.83 20.30
C SER A 32 -20.73 4.11 20.81
N LYS A 33 -20.30 4.61 21.97
CA LYS A 33 -20.81 5.87 22.53
C LYS A 33 -20.50 7.08 21.64
N LYS A 34 -19.29 7.13 21.07
CA LYS A 34 -18.84 8.27 20.25
C LYS A 34 -19.62 8.38 18.94
N PHE A 35 -19.96 7.25 18.32
CA PHE A 35 -20.59 7.20 17.00
C PHE A 35 -22.06 6.77 17.05
N ASN A 36 -22.62 6.59 18.24
CA ASN A 36 -24.00 6.15 18.46
C ASN A 36 -24.36 4.88 17.67
N CYS A 37 -23.56 3.82 17.84
CA CYS A 37 -23.75 2.53 17.21
C CYS A 37 -23.68 1.39 18.24
N HIS A 38 -24.07 0.18 17.88
CA HIS A 38 -24.01 -0.97 18.79
C HIS A 38 -22.56 -1.43 18.99
N PHE A 39 -22.30 -2.09 20.10
CA PHE A 39 -21.01 -2.68 20.44
C PHE A 39 -21.12 -4.17 20.72
N TYR A 40 -20.18 -4.93 20.15
CA TYR A 40 -20.05 -6.37 20.33
C TYR A 40 -18.60 -6.72 20.73
N THR A 41 -18.45 -7.71 21.61
CA THR A 41 -17.13 -8.27 21.93
C THR A 41 -16.71 -9.37 20.96
N ASP A 42 -17.68 -10.04 20.31
CA ASP A 42 -17.47 -11.02 19.26
C ASP A 42 -18.07 -10.49 17.94
N TYR A 43 -17.25 -10.46 16.91
CA TYR A 43 -17.66 -10.03 15.56
C TYR A 43 -18.73 -10.96 14.94
N ARG A 44 -18.76 -12.24 15.36
CA ARG A 44 -19.75 -13.22 14.87
C ARG A 44 -21.15 -12.86 15.35
N ASP A 45 -21.26 -12.48 16.62
CA ASP A 45 -22.52 -12.02 17.20
C ASP A 45 -22.97 -10.73 16.53
N MET A 46 -22.04 -9.80 16.26
CA MET A 46 -22.33 -8.57 15.52
C MET A 46 -22.92 -8.88 14.15
N VAL A 47 -22.24 -9.70 13.35
CA VAL A 47 -22.66 -9.99 11.98
C VAL A 47 -23.99 -10.73 11.92
N ARG A 48 -24.30 -11.59 12.89
CA ARG A 48 -25.57 -12.34 12.94
C ARG A 48 -26.74 -11.54 13.50
N SER A 49 -26.47 -10.60 14.41
CA SER A 49 -27.50 -9.81 15.09
C SER A 49 -27.91 -8.56 14.31
N GLU A 50 -26.98 -8.01 13.52
CA GLU A 50 -27.20 -6.80 12.77
C GLU A 50 -27.42 -7.10 11.28
N LYS A 51 -28.18 -6.25 10.60
CA LYS A 51 -28.28 -6.28 9.13
C LYS A 51 -27.08 -5.54 8.55
N ILE A 52 -25.99 -6.26 8.30
CA ILE A 52 -24.73 -5.70 7.83
C ILE A 52 -24.53 -6.04 6.35
N ASP A 53 -24.44 -5.02 5.49
CA ASP A 53 -24.10 -5.20 4.07
C ASP A 53 -22.58 -5.32 3.87
N ALA A 54 -21.79 -4.59 4.67
CA ALA A 54 -20.36 -4.52 4.52
C ALA A 54 -19.63 -4.29 5.86
N VAL A 55 -18.39 -4.77 5.97
CA VAL A 55 -17.51 -4.55 7.12
C VAL A 55 -16.12 -4.09 6.69
N SER A 56 -15.49 -3.27 7.55
CA SER A 56 -14.03 -3.10 7.52
C SER A 56 -13.40 -3.99 8.57
N ILE A 57 -12.46 -4.84 8.13
CA ILE A 57 -11.69 -5.73 8.99
C ILE A 57 -10.32 -5.10 9.25
N ALA A 58 -10.10 -4.69 10.50
CA ALA A 58 -8.87 -4.03 10.95
C ALA A 58 -8.32 -4.68 12.24
N VAL A 59 -8.44 -5.98 12.30
CA VAL A 59 -7.86 -6.83 13.35
C VAL A 59 -6.37 -7.10 13.06
N PRO A 60 -5.59 -7.70 13.99
CA PRO A 60 -4.23 -8.15 13.69
C PRO A 60 -4.19 -9.12 12.50
N THR A 61 -3.12 -9.06 11.70
CA THR A 61 -2.98 -9.81 10.44
C THR A 61 -3.26 -11.31 10.56
N PHE A 62 -2.79 -11.93 11.65
CA PHE A 62 -3.01 -13.37 11.89
C PHE A 62 -4.49 -13.76 12.11
N LYS A 63 -5.38 -12.79 12.25
CA LYS A 63 -6.83 -12.97 12.34
C LYS A 63 -7.58 -12.66 11.04
N HIS A 64 -6.93 -12.08 10.05
CA HIS A 64 -7.57 -11.67 8.80
C HIS A 64 -8.30 -12.83 8.13
N HIS A 65 -7.63 -13.98 7.98
CA HIS A 65 -8.19 -15.16 7.31
C HIS A 65 -9.47 -15.66 7.99
N GLU A 66 -9.41 -15.90 9.33
CA GLU A 66 -10.56 -16.39 10.09
C GLU A 66 -11.76 -15.46 9.98
N VAL A 67 -11.53 -14.15 10.23
CA VAL A 67 -12.59 -13.14 10.24
C VAL A 67 -13.17 -12.92 8.86
N ALA A 68 -12.31 -12.85 7.83
CA ALA A 68 -12.74 -12.65 6.45
C ALA A 68 -13.60 -13.82 5.95
N LEU A 69 -13.18 -15.08 6.17
CA LEU A 69 -13.95 -16.25 5.75
C LEU A 69 -15.32 -16.32 6.41
N PHE A 70 -15.40 -15.98 7.70
CA PHE A 70 -16.68 -15.92 8.39
C PHE A 70 -17.61 -14.89 7.76
N CYS A 71 -17.15 -13.64 7.59
CA CYS A 71 -17.96 -12.58 6.99
C CYS A 71 -18.39 -12.91 5.56
N ILE A 72 -17.49 -13.54 4.76
CA ILE A 72 -17.80 -14.01 3.41
C ILE A 72 -18.91 -15.09 3.44
N SER A 73 -18.86 -16.01 4.39
CA SER A 73 -19.90 -17.06 4.53
C SER A 73 -21.28 -16.48 4.85
N GLU A 74 -21.32 -15.35 5.54
CA GLU A 74 -22.56 -14.59 5.83
C GLU A 74 -22.92 -13.59 4.73
N LYS A 75 -22.22 -13.62 3.57
CA LYS A 75 -22.47 -12.75 2.39
C LYS A 75 -22.21 -11.26 2.63
N VAL A 76 -21.36 -10.91 3.57
CA VAL A 76 -20.98 -9.53 3.90
C VAL A 76 -19.80 -9.08 3.04
N HIS A 77 -19.88 -7.91 2.40
CA HIS A 77 -18.80 -7.31 1.63
C HIS A 77 -17.66 -6.82 2.52
N LEU A 78 -16.40 -6.92 2.05
CA LEU A 78 -15.21 -6.71 2.86
C LEU A 78 -14.30 -5.58 2.36
N LEU A 79 -13.98 -4.64 3.24
CA LEU A 79 -12.76 -3.85 3.18
C LEU A 79 -11.79 -4.43 4.20
N LEU A 80 -10.78 -5.18 3.73
CA LEU A 80 -9.81 -5.87 4.56
C LEU A 80 -8.50 -5.09 4.61
N GLU A 81 -8.00 -4.77 5.81
CA GLU A 81 -6.72 -4.10 5.98
C GLU A 81 -5.55 -4.91 5.43
N LYS A 82 -4.50 -4.19 5.04
CA LYS A 82 -3.25 -4.81 4.58
C LYS A 82 -2.41 -5.35 5.76
N PRO A 83 -1.57 -6.37 5.51
CA PRO A 83 -1.58 -7.26 4.35
C PRO A 83 -2.84 -8.12 4.33
N ILE A 84 -3.27 -8.58 3.16
CA ILE A 84 -4.50 -9.38 3.02
C ILE A 84 -4.54 -10.60 3.97
N ALA A 85 -3.39 -11.24 4.20
CA ALA A 85 -3.20 -12.36 5.14
C ALA A 85 -1.74 -12.45 5.59
N GLY A 86 -1.46 -13.38 6.52
CA GLY A 86 -0.10 -13.66 7.00
C GLY A 86 0.74 -14.49 6.02
N ASN A 87 0.11 -15.23 5.11
CA ASN A 87 0.75 -16.08 4.11
C ASN A 87 -0.07 -16.12 2.81
N ILE A 88 0.52 -16.72 1.77
CA ILE A 88 -0.08 -16.75 0.44
C ILE A 88 -1.28 -17.69 0.37
N GLU A 89 -1.24 -18.80 1.06
CA GLU A 89 -2.30 -19.82 1.09
C GLU A 89 -3.58 -19.23 1.67
N GLU A 90 -3.48 -18.53 2.79
CA GLU A 90 -4.61 -17.82 3.41
C GLU A 90 -5.14 -16.71 2.51
N ALA A 91 -4.27 -15.94 1.86
CA ALA A 91 -4.65 -14.89 0.94
C ALA A 91 -5.44 -15.44 -0.26
N ILE A 92 -4.98 -16.55 -0.86
CA ILE A 92 -5.68 -17.24 -1.94
C ILE A 92 -7.03 -17.79 -1.45
N SER A 93 -7.08 -18.34 -0.25
CA SER A 93 -8.32 -18.85 0.36
C SER A 93 -9.38 -17.76 0.50
N ILE A 94 -9.00 -16.57 0.98
CA ILE A 94 -9.90 -15.41 1.09
C ILE A 94 -10.43 -14.99 -0.28
N CYS A 95 -9.57 -14.87 -1.28
CA CYS A 95 -9.95 -14.47 -2.63
C CYS A 95 -10.93 -15.46 -3.27
N ASN A 96 -10.59 -16.76 -3.21
CA ASN A 96 -11.45 -17.80 -3.78
C ASN A 96 -12.82 -17.84 -3.07
N ALA A 97 -12.84 -17.66 -1.76
CA ALA A 97 -14.08 -17.59 -1.00
C ALA A 97 -14.92 -16.38 -1.41
N SER A 98 -14.32 -15.19 -1.56
CA SER A 98 -15.04 -13.98 -1.97
C SER A 98 -15.62 -14.11 -3.37
N GLU A 99 -14.85 -14.60 -4.35
CA GLU A 99 -15.33 -14.85 -5.72
C GLU A 99 -16.48 -15.86 -5.74
N LYS A 100 -16.32 -17.02 -5.06
CA LYS A 100 -17.35 -18.07 -5.00
C LYS A 100 -18.66 -17.58 -4.39
N ASN A 101 -18.61 -16.66 -3.44
CA ASN A 101 -19.77 -16.16 -2.72
C ASN A 101 -20.35 -14.87 -3.30
N GLY A 102 -19.75 -14.29 -4.34
CA GLY A 102 -20.17 -13.01 -4.94
C GLY A 102 -19.98 -11.83 -3.98
N VAL A 103 -18.99 -11.91 -3.08
CA VAL A 103 -18.66 -10.88 -2.10
C VAL A 103 -17.59 -9.96 -2.67
N ILE A 104 -17.82 -8.66 -2.63
CA ILE A 104 -16.81 -7.67 -3.00
C ILE A 104 -15.76 -7.64 -1.91
N LEU A 105 -14.50 -7.86 -2.32
CA LEU A 105 -13.31 -7.80 -1.48
C LEU A 105 -12.40 -6.67 -1.97
N GLN A 106 -12.25 -5.63 -1.17
CA GLN A 106 -11.23 -4.59 -1.34
C GLN A 106 -10.15 -4.74 -0.27
N VAL A 107 -8.89 -4.57 -0.64
CA VAL A 107 -7.78 -4.61 0.31
C VAL A 107 -7.23 -3.21 0.56
N GLY A 108 -6.95 -2.89 1.81
CA GLY A 108 -6.61 -1.56 2.33
C GLY A 108 -5.23 -1.03 1.92
N HIS A 109 -4.93 -0.99 0.63
CA HIS A 109 -3.75 -0.30 0.10
C HIS A 109 -4.06 1.18 -0.13
N ILE A 110 -4.16 1.91 0.95
CA ILE A 110 -4.65 3.29 1.05
C ILE A 110 -3.95 4.29 0.11
N GLU A 111 -2.68 4.05 -0.25
CA GLU A 111 -1.90 4.99 -1.08
C GLU A 111 -2.46 5.15 -2.51
N HIS A 112 -3.23 4.20 -3.01
CA HIS A 112 -3.96 4.34 -4.28
C HIS A 112 -4.99 5.46 -4.26
N PHE A 113 -5.49 5.79 -3.08
CA PHE A 113 -6.49 6.82 -2.87
C PHE A 113 -5.88 8.15 -2.47
N ASN A 114 -4.56 8.25 -2.42
CA ASN A 114 -3.85 9.51 -2.24
C ASN A 114 -4.05 10.39 -3.50
N PRO A 115 -4.60 11.61 -3.37
CA PRO A 115 -4.87 12.46 -4.52
C PRO A 115 -3.67 12.71 -5.43
N ALA A 116 -2.46 12.84 -4.87
CA ALA A 116 -1.25 13.02 -5.67
C ALA A 116 -0.91 11.75 -6.48
N VAL A 117 -1.17 10.55 -5.95
CA VAL A 117 -1.01 9.28 -6.66
C VAL A 117 -2.02 9.17 -7.79
N VAL A 118 -3.27 9.58 -7.56
CA VAL A 118 -4.31 9.59 -8.61
C VAL A 118 -3.89 10.47 -9.78
N GLU A 119 -3.33 11.66 -9.51
CA GLU A 119 -2.82 12.54 -10.58
C GLU A 119 -1.58 11.95 -11.26
N LEU A 120 -0.65 11.32 -10.51
CA LEU A 120 0.51 10.62 -11.09
C LEU A 120 0.07 9.52 -12.07
N ILE A 121 -0.93 8.71 -11.71
CA ILE A 121 -1.49 7.69 -12.60
C ILE A 121 -2.02 8.30 -13.91
N LYS A 122 -2.69 9.46 -13.84
CA LYS A 122 -3.17 10.18 -15.04
C LYS A 122 -2.02 10.64 -15.93
N ILE A 123 -0.92 11.13 -15.32
CA ILE A 123 0.29 11.57 -16.01
C ILE A 123 0.96 10.40 -16.75
N LEU A 124 1.08 9.26 -16.09
CA LEU A 124 1.64 8.04 -16.69
C LEU A 124 0.76 7.54 -17.85
N ARG A 125 -0.56 7.50 -17.67
CA ARG A 125 -1.51 7.13 -18.74
C ARG A 125 -1.44 8.06 -19.95
N LYS A 126 -1.14 9.35 -19.74
CA LYS A 126 -0.91 10.33 -20.82
C LYS A 126 0.49 10.26 -21.42
N ASN A 127 1.33 9.34 -20.96
CA ASN A 127 2.72 9.14 -21.39
C ASN A 127 3.59 10.42 -21.30
N LEU A 128 3.34 11.26 -20.28
CA LEU A 128 4.05 12.53 -20.13
C LEU A 128 5.51 12.35 -19.67
N LEU A 129 5.83 11.23 -18.99
CA LEU A 129 7.19 10.87 -18.61
C LEU A 129 7.90 10.02 -19.69
N GLY A 130 7.20 9.59 -20.75
CA GLY A 130 7.72 8.62 -21.71
C GLY A 130 7.83 7.21 -21.09
N GLU A 131 8.80 6.42 -21.54
CA GLU A 131 9.10 5.12 -20.94
C GLU A 131 9.73 5.33 -19.56
N LEU A 132 9.19 4.66 -18.55
CA LEU A 132 9.78 4.69 -17.21
C LEU A 132 11.11 3.93 -17.20
N LEU A 133 12.10 4.49 -16.54
CA LEU A 133 13.43 3.93 -16.38
C LEU A 133 13.69 3.55 -14.93
N THR A 134 13.34 4.45 -13.99
CA THR A 134 13.64 4.26 -12.57
C THR A 134 12.54 4.86 -11.70
N ILE A 135 12.21 4.14 -10.62
CA ILE A 135 11.38 4.64 -9.52
C ILE A 135 12.18 4.52 -8.22
N VAL A 136 12.25 5.60 -7.46
CA VAL A 136 12.89 5.61 -6.13
C VAL A 136 11.84 5.99 -5.10
N VAL A 137 11.66 5.15 -4.09
CA VAL A 137 10.70 5.37 -3.00
C VAL A 137 11.43 5.44 -1.67
N ARG A 138 11.12 6.45 -0.87
CA ARG A 138 11.58 6.57 0.51
C ARG A 138 10.38 6.62 1.45
N ARG A 139 10.26 5.58 2.28
CA ARG A 139 9.21 5.47 3.29
C ARG A 139 9.87 5.21 4.66
N VAL A 140 10.35 6.27 5.24
CA VAL A 140 11.16 6.23 6.48
C VAL A 140 10.55 7.09 7.58
N GLY A 141 10.86 6.79 8.83
CA GLY A 141 10.37 7.53 9.99
C GLY A 141 10.53 6.73 11.28
N ILE A 142 10.01 7.27 12.39
CA ILE A 142 10.03 6.58 13.67
C ILE A 142 8.84 5.61 13.75
N THR A 143 9.09 4.41 14.26
CA THR A 143 8.06 3.37 14.44
C THR A 143 6.95 3.82 15.39
N PRO A 144 5.69 3.64 15.01
CA PRO A 144 4.60 3.68 15.97
C PRO A 144 4.74 2.50 16.96
N PRO A 145 4.70 2.72 18.27
CA PRO A 145 4.94 1.68 19.29
C PRO A 145 3.88 0.56 19.32
N GLN A 146 2.85 0.66 18.48
CA GLN A 146 1.73 -0.27 18.44
C GLN A 146 1.93 -1.46 17.48
N ILE A 147 2.92 -1.39 16.56
CA ILE A 147 3.17 -2.47 15.58
C ILE A 147 4.00 -3.56 16.25
N LYS A 148 3.39 -4.73 16.46
CA LYS A 148 4.02 -5.87 17.15
C LYS A 148 4.11 -7.13 16.31
N ASP A 149 3.36 -7.23 15.24
CA ASP A 149 3.12 -8.44 14.44
C ASP A 149 3.67 -8.40 13.03
N ALA A 150 4.43 -7.35 12.67
CA ALA A 150 5.02 -7.20 11.36
C ALA A 150 6.45 -6.64 11.43
N ASN A 151 7.26 -6.92 10.43
CA ASN A 151 8.52 -6.23 10.16
C ASN A 151 8.29 -5.04 9.22
N VAL A 152 9.34 -4.26 8.98
CA VAL A 152 9.26 -3.04 8.16
C VAL A 152 8.85 -3.30 6.70
N ILE A 153 9.18 -4.48 6.15
CA ILE A 153 8.82 -4.84 4.78
C ILE A 153 7.30 -5.04 4.68
N ILE A 154 6.73 -5.82 5.57
CA ILE A 154 5.30 -6.16 5.59
C ILE A 154 4.45 -4.97 6.07
N ASP A 155 5.00 -4.10 6.91
CA ASP A 155 4.26 -2.92 7.37
C ASP A 155 4.36 -1.73 6.41
N LEU A 156 5.57 -1.38 5.97
CA LEU A 156 5.81 -0.18 5.17
C LEU A 156 6.01 -0.47 3.68
N ALA A 157 7.00 -1.31 3.34
CA ALA A 157 7.40 -1.49 1.95
C ALA A 157 6.31 -2.12 1.08
N ILE A 158 5.39 -2.91 1.65
CA ILE A 158 4.30 -3.55 0.92
C ILE A 158 3.39 -2.53 0.21
N HIS A 159 3.20 -1.32 0.76
CA HIS A 159 2.45 -0.25 0.12
C HIS A 159 3.13 0.22 -1.16
N ASP A 160 4.44 0.39 -1.10
CA ASP A 160 5.23 0.89 -2.23
C ASP A 160 5.44 -0.19 -3.29
N ILE A 161 5.59 -1.45 -2.87
CA ILE A 161 5.63 -2.62 -3.77
C ILE A 161 4.34 -2.71 -4.56
N GLU A 162 3.19 -2.64 -3.87
CA GLU A 162 1.88 -2.71 -4.52
C GLU A 162 1.68 -1.56 -5.51
N LEU A 163 2.00 -0.34 -5.08
CA LEU A 163 1.89 0.83 -5.93
C LEU A 163 2.81 0.74 -7.16
N CYS A 164 4.06 0.30 -7.02
CA CYS A 164 4.98 0.11 -8.14
C CYS A 164 4.47 -0.96 -9.11
N ASN A 165 3.95 -2.09 -8.60
CA ASN A 165 3.34 -3.13 -9.45
C ASN A 165 2.19 -2.54 -10.30
N THR A 166 1.37 -1.69 -9.71
CA THR A 166 0.26 -1.03 -10.40
C THR A 166 0.75 0.03 -11.40
N LEU A 167 1.69 0.92 -11.02
CA LEU A 167 2.20 1.98 -11.90
C LEU A 167 2.90 1.41 -13.13
N ILE A 168 3.64 0.31 -12.97
CA ILE A 168 4.37 -0.39 -14.05
C ILE A 168 3.44 -1.39 -14.77
N ASN A 169 2.34 -1.79 -14.13
CA ASN A 169 1.40 -2.82 -14.60
C ASN A 169 2.09 -4.17 -14.90
N LYS A 170 3.05 -4.56 -14.06
CA LYS A 170 3.83 -5.81 -14.14
C LYS A 170 4.28 -6.23 -12.75
N LEU A 171 4.77 -7.47 -12.63
CA LEU A 171 5.48 -7.94 -11.46
C LEU A 171 6.99 -7.89 -11.70
N PRO A 172 7.82 -7.71 -10.66
CA PRO A 172 9.27 -7.72 -10.81
C PRO A 172 9.78 -9.10 -11.18
N GLU A 173 10.77 -9.14 -12.08
CA GLU A 173 11.46 -10.36 -12.53
C GLU A 173 12.54 -10.77 -11.53
N LYS A 174 13.21 -9.77 -10.90
CA LYS A 174 14.22 -9.98 -9.87
C LYS A 174 13.97 -9.14 -8.66
N ILE A 175 14.27 -9.71 -7.50
CA ILE A 175 14.06 -9.09 -6.20
C ILE A 175 15.35 -9.25 -5.40
N TYR A 176 15.94 -8.13 -5.00
CA TYR A 176 17.08 -8.08 -4.10
C TYR A 176 16.68 -7.27 -2.87
N CYS A 177 17.03 -7.76 -1.70
CA CYS A 177 16.70 -7.08 -0.46
C CYS A 177 17.83 -7.23 0.54
N ARG A 178 18.18 -6.12 1.19
CA ARG A 178 18.92 -6.12 2.44
C ARG A 178 18.03 -5.53 3.52
N ALA A 179 17.75 -6.32 4.54
CA ALA A 179 17.02 -5.88 5.70
C ALA A 179 17.73 -6.33 6.96
N GLY A 180 17.46 -5.68 8.07
CA GLY A 180 18.08 -6.01 9.35
C GLY A 180 17.41 -5.35 10.53
N ALA A 181 17.89 -5.73 11.72
CA ALA A 181 17.52 -5.19 13.00
C ALA A 181 18.60 -4.17 13.42
N GLY A 182 18.27 -2.88 13.32
CA GLY A 182 19.19 -1.81 13.69
C GLY A 182 19.00 -1.36 15.15
N ILE A 183 17.74 -1.21 15.57
CA ILE A 183 17.36 -0.80 16.93
C ILE A 183 16.48 -1.86 17.59
N LEU A 184 15.54 -2.45 16.83
CA LEU A 184 14.63 -3.49 17.35
C LEU A 184 15.30 -4.86 17.23
N PRO A 185 15.61 -5.56 18.36
CA PRO A 185 16.40 -6.80 18.30
C PRO A 185 15.63 -7.98 17.68
N ASP A 186 14.30 -7.93 17.68
CA ASP A 186 13.47 -9.09 17.39
C ASP A 186 12.96 -9.13 15.94
N ARG A 187 13.16 -8.06 15.15
CA ARG A 187 12.62 -7.95 13.79
C ARG A 187 13.33 -6.90 12.95
N GLU A 188 13.20 -7.02 11.66
CA GLU A 188 13.76 -6.05 10.72
C GLU A 188 13.07 -4.70 10.88
N ASP A 189 13.85 -3.66 11.17
CA ASP A 189 13.41 -2.27 11.32
C ASP A 189 13.95 -1.35 10.21
N PHE A 190 14.79 -1.90 9.29
CA PHE A 190 15.16 -1.27 8.04
C PHE A 190 15.17 -2.29 6.90
N ALA A 191 14.87 -1.83 5.70
CA ALA A 191 14.97 -2.59 4.46
C ALA A 191 15.27 -1.66 3.29
N ASP A 192 16.26 -2.05 2.49
CA ASP A 192 16.55 -1.51 1.16
C ASP A 192 16.24 -2.61 0.15
N ILE A 193 15.29 -2.35 -0.74
CA ILE A 193 14.77 -3.32 -1.70
C ILE A 193 15.02 -2.79 -3.11
N PHE A 194 15.61 -3.63 -3.95
CA PHE A 194 15.76 -3.37 -5.37
C PHE A 194 14.91 -4.37 -6.15
N LEU A 195 14.01 -3.85 -6.99
CA LEU A 195 13.14 -4.64 -7.85
C LEU A 195 13.45 -4.33 -9.30
N GLU A 196 13.68 -5.35 -10.10
CA GLU A 196 13.91 -5.26 -11.53
C GLU A 196 12.66 -5.71 -12.28
N TYR A 197 12.00 -4.77 -12.93
CA TYR A 197 10.92 -5.04 -13.88
C TYR A 197 11.48 -4.96 -15.28
N ASN A 198 10.81 -5.54 -16.27
CA ASN A 198 11.26 -5.49 -17.67
C ASN A 198 11.48 -4.03 -18.14
N GLY A 199 12.71 -3.56 -18.06
CA GLY A 199 13.14 -2.21 -18.45
C GLY A 199 13.00 -1.13 -17.38
N VAL A 200 12.45 -1.40 -16.19
CA VAL A 200 12.28 -0.43 -15.10
C VAL A 200 12.94 -0.94 -13.82
N ASN A 201 13.77 -0.10 -13.22
CA ASN A 201 14.38 -0.37 -11.91
C ASN A 201 13.63 0.37 -10.80
N VAL A 202 13.37 -0.31 -9.69
CA VAL A 202 12.71 0.29 -8.52
C VAL A 202 13.58 0.10 -7.29
N LEU A 203 13.84 1.20 -6.57
CA LEU A 203 14.50 1.19 -5.26
C LEU A 203 13.49 1.63 -4.21
N ILE A 204 13.33 0.82 -3.17
CA ILE A 204 12.47 1.13 -2.03
C ILE A 204 13.32 1.13 -0.77
N GLN A 205 13.39 2.28 -0.10
CA GLN A 205 14.01 2.43 1.20
C GLN A 205 12.91 2.56 2.26
N SER A 206 12.85 1.60 3.19
CA SER A 206 11.87 1.62 4.27
C SER A 206 12.57 1.40 5.61
N ASN A 207 12.28 2.25 6.58
CA ASN A 207 12.76 2.02 7.94
C ASN A 207 11.91 2.72 9.01
N TRP A 208 12.09 2.26 10.22
CA TRP A 208 11.52 2.80 11.44
C TRP A 208 12.52 3.54 12.33
N ILE A 209 13.67 3.88 11.79
CA ILE A 209 14.84 4.39 12.55
C ILE A 209 15.08 5.88 12.29
N THR A 210 14.73 6.35 11.08
CA THR A 210 14.97 7.73 10.68
C THR A 210 14.14 8.69 11.57
N PRO A 211 14.78 9.68 12.24
CA PRO A 211 14.06 10.57 13.17
C PRO A 211 13.13 11.57 12.48
N VAL A 212 13.18 11.63 11.15
CA VAL A 212 12.32 12.49 10.32
C VAL A 212 11.41 11.60 9.47
N LYS A 213 10.11 11.91 9.44
CA LYS A 213 9.14 11.18 8.61
C LYS A 213 9.22 11.66 7.16
N ILE A 214 9.63 10.77 6.25
CA ILE A 214 9.70 11.02 4.81
C ILE A 214 8.83 9.97 4.10
N ARG A 215 8.00 10.43 3.16
CA ARG A 215 7.13 9.61 2.32
C ARG A 215 7.16 10.19 0.93
N GLN A 216 8.09 9.77 0.09
CA GLN A 216 8.33 10.35 -1.23
C GLN A 216 8.56 9.27 -2.28
N MET A 217 8.17 9.58 -3.50
CA MET A 217 8.42 8.77 -4.69
C MET A 217 8.92 9.65 -5.82
N HIS A 218 9.98 9.22 -6.48
CA HIS A 218 10.62 9.90 -7.60
C HIS A 218 10.61 8.97 -8.81
N LEU A 219 10.16 9.47 -9.95
CA LEU A 219 10.07 8.70 -11.18
C LEU A 219 10.89 9.38 -12.27
N THR A 220 11.78 8.63 -12.90
CA THR A 220 12.55 9.08 -14.06
C THR A 220 12.07 8.31 -15.30
N GLY A 221 11.70 9.03 -16.34
CA GLY A 221 11.36 8.49 -17.63
C GLY A 221 12.13 9.15 -18.77
N THR A 222 11.96 8.64 -19.98
CA THR A 222 12.69 9.14 -21.17
C THR A 222 12.30 10.55 -21.59
N LYS A 223 11.15 11.06 -21.14
CA LYS A 223 10.64 12.40 -21.50
C LYS A 223 10.50 13.33 -20.31
N GLY A 224 10.73 12.87 -19.09
CA GLY A 224 10.53 13.71 -17.91
C GLY A 224 10.80 12.98 -16.60
N TYR A 225 10.64 13.76 -15.56
CA TYR A 225 10.85 13.38 -14.18
C TYR A 225 9.66 13.85 -13.33
N ALA A 226 9.28 13.06 -12.34
CA ALA A 226 8.22 13.39 -11.39
C ALA A 226 8.69 13.22 -9.95
N GLU A 227 8.27 14.13 -9.09
CA GLU A 227 8.41 14.05 -7.63
C GLU A 227 7.03 14.04 -6.98
N LEU A 228 6.79 13.05 -6.13
CA LEU A 228 5.56 12.91 -5.37
C LEU A 228 5.86 12.89 -3.88
N ASP A 229 5.20 13.75 -3.10
CA ASP A 229 5.18 13.70 -1.63
C ASP A 229 3.81 13.21 -1.17
N PHE A 230 3.78 12.04 -0.52
CA PHE A 230 2.54 11.42 -0.06
C PHE A 230 1.90 12.14 1.13
N ILE A 231 2.72 12.81 1.96
CA ILE A 231 2.25 13.49 3.17
C ILE A 231 1.60 14.82 2.78
N GLU A 232 2.35 15.62 1.99
CA GLU A 232 1.89 16.92 1.52
C GLU A 232 0.89 16.81 0.37
N GLN A 233 0.71 15.60 -0.20
CA GLN A 233 -0.10 15.34 -1.39
C GLN A 233 0.28 16.27 -2.54
N LYS A 234 1.59 16.39 -2.77
CA LYS A 234 2.17 17.23 -3.83
C LYS A 234 2.74 16.37 -4.94
N LEU A 235 2.61 16.86 -6.16
CA LEU A 235 3.18 16.26 -7.36
C LEU A 235 3.77 17.36 -8.21
N SER A 236 5.05 17.21 -8.56
CA SER A 236 5.75 18.13 -9.45
C SER A 236 6.36 17.37 -10.61
N LEU A 237 6.45 18.01 -11.77
CA LEU A 237 7.00 17.45 -13.01
C LEU A 237 8.08 18.34 -13.59
N ALA A 238 9.10 17.71 -14.17
CA ALA A 238 10.05 18.37 -15.06
C ALA A 238 10.10 17.62 -16.39
N LYS A 239 10.18 18.35 -17.51
CA LYS A 239 10.36 17.75 -18.83
C LYS A 239 11.85 17.54 -19.09
N THR A 240 12.20 16.42 -19.70
CA THR A 240 13.56 16.24 -20.22
C THR A 240 13.73 17.10 -21.46
N VAL A 241 14.67 18.04 -21.42
CA VAL A 241 15.06 18.87 -22.58
C VAL A 241 16.38 18.33 -23.09
N VAL A 242 16.36 17.76 -24.29
CA VAL A 242 17.54 17.19 -24.93
C VAL A 242 17.73 17.90 -26.28
N GLU A 243 18.84 18.62 -26.42
CA GLU A 243 19.25 19.22 -27.66
C GLU A 243 20.36 18.37 -28.27
N ARG A 244 20.21 18.04 -29.54
CA ARG A 244 21.23 17.32 -30.32
C ARG A 244 21.95 18.35 -31.17
N ASP A 245 23.23 18.48 -31.01
CA ASP A 245 24.06 19.47 -31.68
C ASP A 245 25.40 18.87 -32.11
N TYR A 246 26.17 19.62 -32.87
CA TYR A 246 27.55 19.29 -33.20
C TYR A 246 28.45 20.33 -32.58
N ASP A 247 29.56 19.91 -31.98
CA ASP A 247 30.56 20.83 -31.47
C ASP A 247 31.36 21.49 -32.62
N ASP A 248 32.25 22.44 -32.29
CA ASP A 248 33.05 23.14 -33.23
C ASP A 248 34.00 22.25 -34.05
N SER A 249 34.22 21.00 -33.61
CA SER A 249 34.99 19.97 -34.31
C SER A 249 34.12 19.04 -35.19
N GLY A 250 32.80 19.25 -35.22
CA GLY A 250 31.86 18.41 -35.95
C GLY A 250 31.51 17.10 -35.24
N THR A 251 31.87 16.99 -33.97
CA THR A 251 31.52 15.82 -33.17
C THR A 251 30.10 15.95 -32.62
N PHE A 252 29.30 14.87 -32.72
CA PHE A 252 27.94 14.85 -32.21
C PHE A 252 27.94 14.95 -30.66
N VAL A 253 27.22 15.96 -30.16
CA VAL A 253 27.07 16.21 -28.71
C VAL A 253 25.60 16.24 -28.32
N VAL A 254 25.30 15.73 -27.13
CA VAL A 254 23.99 15.82 -26.50
C VAL A 254 24.07 16.88 -25.40
N LYS A 255 23.31 17.95 -25.55
CA LYS A 255 23.18 18.99 -24.54
C LYS A 255 21.88 18.77 -23.78
N PHE A 256 21.95 18.76 -22.45
CA PHE A 256 20.76 18.75 -21.59
C PHE A 256 20.42 20.20 -21.25
N GLY A 257 19.23 20.62 -21.64
CA GLY A 257 18.71 21.94 -21.28
C GLY A 257 18.26 21.97 -19.81
N GLN A 258 18.18 23.18 -19.24
CA GLN A 258 17.59 23.38 -17.94
C GLN A 258 16.07 23.13 -18.00
N SER A 259 15.53 22.39 -17.05
CA SER A 259 14.10 22.18 -16.90
C SER A 259 13.66 22.64 -15.51
N ASN A 260 12.56 23.41 -15.48
CA ASN A 260 11.96 23.82 -14.22
C ASN A 260 10.96 22.76 -13.76
N MET A 261 10.92 22.52 -12.45
CA MET A 261 9.84 21.76 -11.84
C MET A 261 8.54 22.56 -11.91
N ILE A 262 7.47 21.93 -12.34
CA ILE A 262 6.13 22.50 -12.44
C ILE A 262 5.23 21.71 -11.50
N ASP A 263 4.61 22.41 -10.56
CA ASP A 263 3.65 21.81 -9.65
C ASP A 263 2.35 21.46 -10.38
N ILE A 264 1.89 20.25 -10.19
CA ILE A 264 0.62 19.76 -10.72
C ILE A 264 -0.47 20.07 -9.68
N PRO A 265 -1.57 20.72 -10.08
CA PRO A 265 -2.67 20.98 -9.17
C PRO A 265 -3.26 19.66 -8.61
N VAL A 266 -3.22 19.50 -7.30
CA VAL A 266 -3.80 18.37 -6.57
C VAL A 266 -4.80 18.92 -5.56
N VAL A 267 -6.05 18.45 -5.63
CA VAL A 267 -7.06 18.77 -4.62
C VAL A 267 -6.93 17.77 -3.48
N SER A 268 -6.36 18.21 -2.36
CA SER A 268 -6.14 17.35 -1.20
C SER A 268 -7.46 16.87 -0.59
N ASP A 269 -7.53 15.58 -0.26
CA ASP A 269 -8.62 14.97 0.55
C ASP A 269 -8.01 13.83 1.38
N GLU A 270 -8.77 13.30 2.32
CA GLU A 270 -8.33 12.20 3.19
C GLU A 270 -8.34 10.87 2.41
N PRO A 271 -7.17 10.20 2.22
CA PRO A 271 -7.10 8.95 1.46
C PRO A 271 -8.03 7.85 2.00
N LEU A 272 -8.12 7.68 3.32
CA LEU A 272 -9.03 6.69 3.93
C LEU A 272 -10.50 6.96 3.62
N LYS A 273 -10.89 8.21 3.57
CA LYS A 273 -12.25 8.60 3.19
C LYS A 273 -12.53 8.28 1.72
N LEU A 274 -11.54 8.52 0.84
CA LEU A 274 -11.65 8.17 -0.59
C LEU A 274 -11.69 6.67 -0.81
N GLU A 275 -10.88 5.92 -0.07
CA GLU A 275 -10.85 4.45 -0.09
C GLU A 275 -12.21 3.84 0.30
N ILE A 276 -12.77 4.28 1.42
CA ILE A 276 -14.07 3.80 1.91
C ILE A 276 -15.19 4.21 0.94
N LYS A 277 -15.16 5.43 0.40
CA LYS A 277 -16.13 5.85 -0.64
C LYS A 277 -16.04 4.95 -1.88
N HIS A 278 -14.82 4.63 -2.33
CA HIS A 278 -14.64 3.73 -3.47
C HIS A 278 -15.21 2.35 -3.18
N PHE A 279 -14.91 1.77 -2.02
CA PHE A 279 -15.47 0.49 -1.57
C PHE A 279 -17.01 0.48 -1.61
N LEU A 280 -17.62 1.49 -1.01
CA LEU A 280 -19.09 1.62 -1.00
C LEU A 280 -19.67 1.77 -2.41
N ASN A 281 -19.00 2.53 -3.29
CA ASN A 281 -19.42 2.67 -4.69
C ASN A 281 -19.31 1.35 -5.45
N CYS A 282 -18.25 0.56 -5.21
CA CYS A 282 -18.13 -0.78 -5.81
C CYS A 282 -19.29 -1.69 -5.40
N ILE A 283 -19.73 -1.63 -4.14
CA ILE A 283 -20.89 -2.41 -3.67
C ILE A 283 -22.17 -1.92 -4.36
N LEU A 284 -22.44 -0.62 -4.36
CA LEU A 284 -23.67 -0.04 -4.91
C LEU A 284 -23.82 -0.28 -6.41
N ASN A 285 -22.70 -0.27 -7.15
CA ASN A 285 -22.70 -0.44 -8.61
C ASN A 285 -22.35 -1.87 -9.05
N ASN A 286 -22.05 -2.77 -8.13
CA ASN A 286 -21.53 -4.12 -8.40
C ASN A 286 -20.28 -4.10 -9.30
N GLU A 287 -19.32 -3.23 -8.96
CA GLU A 287 -18.06 -3.05 -9.68
C GLU A 287 -16.90 -3.69 -8.90
N GLN A 288 -15.84 -4.07 -9.62
CA GLN A 288 -14.63 -4.58 -8.97
C GLN A 288 -13.82 -3.42 -8.38
N PRO A 289 -13.30 -3.54 -7.15
CA PRO A 289 -12.40 -2.56 -6.56
C PRO A 289 -11.10 -2.43 -7.36
N CYS A 290 -10.53 -1.22 -7.40
CA CYS A 290 -9.23 -1.00 -8.04
C CYS A 290 -8.08 -1.77 -7.37
N ILE A 291 -8.24 -2.12 -6.09
CA ILE A 291 -7.33 -3.00 -5.35
C ILE A 291 -8.13 -4.21 -4.87
N ASP A 292 -8.16 -5.22 -5.70
CA ASP A 292 -8.77 -6.51 -5.40
C ASP A 292 -7.79 -7.45 -4.65
N GLY A 293 -8.27 -8.63 -4.32
CA GLY A 293 -7.45 -9.64 -3.67
C GLY A 293 -6.26 -10.11 -4.52
N LYS A 294 -6.34 -10.07 -5.87
CA LYS A 294 -5.25 -10.53 -6.75
C LYS A 294 -4.07 -9.57 -6.71
N GLY A 295 -4.34 -8.27 -6.79
CA GLY A 295 -3.33 -7.23 -6.63
C GLY A 295 -2.64 -7.30 -5.26
N ALA A 296 -3.43 -7.49 -4.19
CA ALA A 296 -2.91 -7.64 -2.84
C ALA A 296 -2.05 -8.91 -2.65
N ILE A 297 -2.46 -10.06 -3.24
CA ILE A 297 -1.65 -11.28 -3.24
C ILE A 297 -0.33 -11.06 -3.98
N ALA A 298 -0.36 -10.36 -5.11
CA ALA A 298 0.84 -10.05 -5.88
C ALA A 298 1.85 -9.22 -5.07
N ALA A 299 1.37 -8.19 -4.37
CA ALA A 299 2.20 -7.38 -3.48
C ALA A 299 2.77 -8.19 -2.30
N LEU A 300 1.93 -9.04 -1.68
CA LEU A 300 2.36 -9.90 -0.58
C LEU A 300 3.44 -10.90 -1.03
N LYS A 301 3.30 -11.52 -2.22
CA LYS A 301 4.32 -12.41 -2.79
C LYS A 301 5.66 -11.73 -2.94
N VAL A 302 5.69 -10.52 -3.49
CA VAL A 302 6.93 -9.75 -3.67
C VAL A 302 7.54 -9.37 -2.32
N ALA A 303 6.72 -8.93 -1.35
CA ALA A 303 7.17 -8.55 -0.02
C ALA A 303 7.77 -9.75 0.75
N LEU A 304 7.10 -10.90 0.74
CA LEU A 304 7.62 -12.13 1.37
C LEU A 304 8.91 -12.61 0.69
N LYS A 305 8.97 -12.54 -0.64
CA LYS A 305 10.19 -12.92 -1.38
C LYS A 305 11.36 -11.98 -1.07
N ALA A 306 11.11 -10.68 -0.95
CA ALA A 306 12.12 -9.71 -0.52
C ALA A 306 12.66 -10.06 0.88
N TRP A 307 11.77 -10.40 1.81
CA TRP A 307 12.16 -10.82 3.15
C TRP A 307 12.99 -12.12 3.15
N GLU A 308 12.56 -13.15 2.41
CA GLU A 308 13.31 -14.41 2.26
C GLU A 308 14.72 -14.18 1.70
N THR A 309 14.86 -13.32 0.69
CA THR A 309 16.15 -12.98 0.07
C THR A 309 17.10 -12.34 1.08
N SER A 310 16.60 -11.44 1.93
CA SER A 310 17.36 -10.83 3.01
C SER A 310 17.79 -11.84 4.08
N SER A 311 16.91 -12.77 4.47
CA SER A 311 17.22 -13.80 5.47
C SER A 311 18.24 -14.83 4.98
N GLY A 312 18.26 -15.09 3.66
CA GLY A 312 19.27 -15.94 3.02
C GLY A 312 20.68 -15.37 3.11
N ALA A 313 20.84 -14.04 3.05
CA ALA A 313 22.13 -13.37 3.22
C ALA A 313 22.71 -13.59 4.64
N LYS A 314 21.90 -13.55 5.69
CA LYS A 314 22.33 -13.86 7.07
C LYS A 314 22.85 -15.29 7.24
N ARG A 315 22.33 -16.27 6.49
CA ARG A 315 22.81 -17.66 6.51
C ARG A 315 24.18 -17.83 5.84
N LEU A 316 24.51 -17.00 4.88
CA LEU A 316 25.81 -17.01 4.22
C LEU A 316 26.90 -16.35 5.08
N GLU A 317 26.62 -15.22 5.74
CA GLU A 317 27.56 -14.55 6.63
C GLU A 317 27.98 -15.45 7.81
N ASN A 318 27.05 -16.21 8.39
CA ASN A 318 27.37 -17.17 9.45
C ASN A 318 28.20 -18.40 8.98
N ARG A 319 28.36 -18.63 7.67
CA ARG A 319 29.23 -19.66 7.14
C ARG A 319 30.68 -19.22 6.90
N PHE A 320 30.91 -17.90 6.80
CA PHE A 320 32.25 -17.35 6.58
C PHE A 320 32.91 -16.83 7.87
N CYS A 321 32.20 -16.77 9.01
CA CYS A 321 32.70 -16.36 10.31
C CYS A 321 32.99 -17.53 11.27
N SER A 322 33.01 -18.75 10.77
CA SER A 322 33.33 -19.98 11.53
C SER A 322 34.62 -20.64 11.04
N ASP A 323 35.70 -19.84 10.88
CA ASP A 323 37.10 -20.33 10.78
C ASP A 323 38.00 -19.60 11.77
#